data_06ad26e00ae32430e0acc9c4551b7c7e
#
_entry.id   06ad26e00ae32430e0acc9c4551b7c7e
#
_cell.length_a   1.000
_cell.length_b   1.000
_cell.length_c   1.000
_cell.angle_alpha   90.00
_cell.angle_beta   90.00
_cell.angle_gamma   90.00
#
_symmetry.space_group_name_H-M   'P 1'
#
loop_
_entity.id
_entity.type
_entity.pdbx_description
1 polymer ?
#
loop_
_entity_poly.entity_id
_entity_poly.type
_entity_poly.pdbx_seq_one_letter_code
_entity_poly.pdbx_strand_id
1 'polypeptide(L)'
;MLGAQTGTNLMALCAFPIIRWAGGDASGPEAEAPGFVALATIAGITAIFIHAITFLTVKEPKDSQGIERVSGSLIETARAVSKNNAFWIVFSAILIMGKTTLFFGKTLIYYTKYALDLHSHQETVLFTNGIVAFLSIPFWWWVSNRIGKKNTWLVSGSLTMIAFLIFYLYPITALNELLILVALIGVGSGAGGILFWSMLPDTIEYGEVNTGIRSESSLYGFMTFAQKSSIALAASIFTFVLSFIGFEANQPQTEETVQSMKTIMTLIPLLGVATSVLIIYQYPIDSRVHKELLESLEEG
;
A
#
# COMPACT_ATOMS: atom_id res chain seq x y z
N MET A 1 -5.66 10.76 7.17
CA MET A 1 -4.98 9.54 6.71
C MET A 1 -5.58 8.26 7.27
N LEU A 2 -5.81 8.14 8.57
CA LEU A 2 -6.54 7.02 9.16
C LEU A 2 -7.86 6.71 8.42
N GLY A 3 -8.61 7.73 8.00
CA GLY A 3 -9.89 7.58 7.30
C GLY A 3 -9.83 6.81 5.97
N ALA A 4 -8.81 7.05 5.14
CA ALA A 4 -8.69 6.38 3.84
C ALA A 4 -8.38 4.88 4.01
N GLN A 5 -7.46 4.55 4.92
CA GLN A 5 -7.11 3.16 5.21
C GLN A 5 -8.27 2.43 5.89
N THR A 6 -8.97 3.12 6.81
CA THR A 6 -10.18 2.60 7.46
C THR A 6 -11.27 2.31 6.44
N GLY A 7 -11.50 3.23 5.48
CA GLY A 7 -12.48 3.04 4.40
C GLY A 7 -12.17 1.83 3.53
N THR A 8 -10.92 1.65 3.12
CA THR A 8 -10.48 0.50 2.32
C THR A 8 -10.68 -0.82 3.06
N ASN A 9 -10.32 -0.86 4.35
CA ASN A 9 -10.45 -2.06 5.16
C ASN A 9 -11.91 -2.38 5.49
N LEU A 10 -12.73 -1.37 5.80
CA LEU A 10 -14.18 -1.54 5.99
C LEU A 10 -14.85 -2.06 4.73
N MET A 11 -14.46 -1.54 3.56
CA MET A 11 -14.99 -2.00 2.28
C MET A 11 -14.60 -3.46 2.02
N ALA A 12 -13.36 -3.84 2.30
CA ALA A 12 -12.91 -5.23 2.17
C ALA A 12 -13.66 -6.17 3.13
N LEU A 13 -13.95 -5.71 4.35
CA LEU A 13 -14.73 -6.44 5.36
C LEU A 13 -16.19 -6.66 4.94
N CYS A 14 -16.80 -5.61 4.36
CA CYS A 14 -18.22 -5.66 3.98
C CYS A 14 -18.44 -6.30 2.60
N ALA A 15 -17.41 -6.36 1.76
CA ALA A 15 -17.54 -6.82 0.38
C ALA A 15 -18.11 -8.24 0.27
N PHE A 16 -17.48 -9.21 0.92
CA PHE A 16 -17.90 -10.59 0.85
C PHE A 16 -19.29 -10.85 1.47
N PRO A 17 -19.61 -10.33 2.67
CA PRO A 17 -20.97 -10.41 3.20
C PRO A 17 -22.03 -9.82 2.27
N ILE A 18 -21.78 -8.68 1.64
CA ILE A 18 -22.71 -8.05 0.70
C ILE A 18 -22.86 -8.90 -0.57
N ILE A 19 -21.77 -9.42 -1.12
CA ILE A 19 -21.80 -10.27 -2.33
C ILE A 19 -22.62 -11.53 -2.06
N ARG A 20 -22.41 -12.19 -0.92
CA ARG A 20 -23.18 -13.40 -0.54
C ARG A 20 -24.65 -13.09 -0.26
N TRP A 21 -24.93 -12.00 0.45
CA TRP A 21 -26.31 -11.59 0.75
C TRP A 21 -27.12 -11.32 -0.51
N ALA A 22 -26.56 -10.68 -1.52
CA ALA A 22 -27.28 -10.32 -2.75
C ALA A 22 -27.15 -11.37 -3.85
N GLY A 23 -26.08 -12.19 -3.87
CA GLY A 23 -25.84 -13.24 -4.84
C GLY A 23 -26.41 -14.59 -4.47
N GLY A 24 -26.80 -14.79 -3.19
CA GLY A 24 -27.26 -16.08 -2.69
C GLY A 24 -26.16 -17.11 -2.48
N ASP A 25 -26.54 -18.32 -2.04
CA ASP A 25 -25.60 -19.43 -1.75
C ASP A 25 -25.16 -20.21 -3.02
N ALA A 26 -25.53 -19.76 -4.20
CA ALA A 26 -25.15 -20.43 -5.45
C ALA A 26 -23.66 -20.13 -5.78
N SER A 27 -22.91 -21.19 -6.08
CA SER A 27 -21.52 -21.10 -6.48
C SER A 27 -21.41 -20.97 -8.01
N GLY A 28 -20.78 -19.89 -8.48
CA GLY A 28 -20.47 -19.68 -9.89
C GLY A 28 -20.50 -18.21 -10.29
N PRO A 29 -19.80 -17.83 -11.37
CA PRO A 29 -19.66 -16.43 -11.80
C PRO A 29 -21.00 -15.73 -12.09
N GLU A 30 -21.99 -16.46 -12.60
CA GLU A 30 -23.32 -15.91 -12.90
C GLU A 30 -24.15 -15.66 -11.63
N ALA A 31 -23.96 -16.49 -10.59
CA ALA A 31 -24.65 -16.34 -9.31
C ALA A 31 -24.05 -15.21 -8.45
N GLU A 32 -22.77 -14.95 -8.57
CA GLU A 32 -22.09 -13.86 -7.87
C GLU A 32 -22.34 -12.47 -8.49
N ALA A 33 -22.74 -12.40 -9.77
CA ALA A 33 -22.94 -11.15 -10.49
C ALA A 33 -23.91 -10.17 -9.79
N PRO A 34 -25.09 -10.58 -9.26
CA PRO A 34 -25.98 -9.70 -8.51
C PRO A 34 -25.32 -9.15 -7.24
N GLY A 35 -24.48 -9.96 -6.59
CA GLY A 35 -23.73 -9.56 -5.39
C GLY A 35 -22.72 -8.45 -5.68
N PHE A 36 -21.98 -8.55 -6.79
CA PHE A 36 -21.05 -7.50 -7.23
C PHE A 36 -21.77 -6.23 -7.62
N VAL A 37 -22.94 -6.32 -8.27
CA VAL A 37 -23.78 -5.15 -8.59
C VAL A 37 -24.27 -4.45 -7.31
N ALA A 38 -24.75 -5.22 -6.32
CA ALA A 38 -25.19 -4.68 -5.04
C ALA A 38 -24.02 -3.98 -4.32
N LEU A 39 -22.85 -4.61 -4.26
CA LEU A 39 -21.64 -4.03 -3.66
C LEU A 39 -21.27 -2.71 -4.35
N ALA A 40 -21.21 -2.68 -5.67
CA ALA A 40 -20.87 -1.49 -6.44
C ALA A 40 -21.91 -0.36 -6.22
N THR A 41 -23.18 -0.71 -6.16
CA THR A 41 -24.26 0.26 -5.91
C THR A 41 -24.15 0.86 -4.50
N ILE A 42 -23.98 0.03 -3.46
CA ILE A 42 -23.83 0.50 -2.07
C ILE A 42 -22.58 1.36 -1.95
N ALA A 43 -21.46 0.94 -2.52
CA ALA A 43 -20.22 1.69 -2.52
C ALA A 43 -20.37 3.05 -3.23
N GLY A 44 -21.03 3.09 -4.38
CA GLY A 44 -21.29 4.31 -5.14
C GLY A 44 -22.18 5.30 -4.37
N ILE A 45 -23.28 4.84 -3.79
CA ILE A 45 -24.16 5.66 -2.97
C ILE A 45 -23.40 6.21 -1.74
N THR A 46 -22.65 5.36 -1.05
CA THR A 46 -21.86 5.76 0.12
C THR A 46 -20.80 6.81 -0.26
N ALA A 47 -20.14 6.64 -1.39
CA ALA A 47 -19.16 7.61 -1.90
C ALA A 47 -19.82 8.97 -2.19
N ILE A 48 -20.97 9.00 -2.88
CA ILE A 48 -21.72 10.24 -3.15
C ILE A 48 -22.07 10.93 -1.84
N PHE A 49 -22.55 10.20 -0.85
CA PHE A 49 -22.96 10.75 0.45
C PHE A 49 -21.77 11.36 1.22
N ILE A 50 -20.64 10.65 1.26
CA ILE A 50 -19.41 11.12 1.91
C ILE A 50 -18.89 12.39 1.20
N HIS A 51 -18.86 12.41 -0.14
CA HIS A 51 -18.41 13.57 -0.90
C HIS A 51 -19.34 14.77 -0.74
N ALA A 52 -20.66 14.55 -0.68
CA ALA A 52 -21.62 15.62 -0.41
C ALA A 52 -21.41 16.21 0.98
N ILE A 53 -21.23 15.38 2.02
CA ILE A 53 -20.90 15.86 3.38
C ILE A 53 -19.60 16.66 3.37
N THR A 54 -18.56 16.14 2.73
CA THR A 54 -17.27 16.84 2.63
C THR A 54 -17.43 18.20 1.95
N PHE A 55 -18.15 18.26 0.83
CA PHE A 55 -18.40 19.51 0.12
C PHE A 55 -19.17 20.55 0.97
N LEU A 56 -20.13 20.11 1.77
CA LEU A 56 -20.94 20.97 2.61
C LEU A 56 -20.22 21.44 3.89
N THR A 57 -19.28 20.64 4.41
CA THR A 57 -18.66 20.88 5.71
C THR A 57 -17.26 21.47 5.62
N VAL A 58 -16.49 21.12 4.59
CA VAL A 58 -15.12 21.62 4.43
C VAL A 58 -15.14 23.01 3.79
N LYS A 59 -14.65 23.99 4.54
CA LYS A 59 -14.44 25.36 4.04
C LYS A 59 -12.95 25.57 3.81
N GLU A 60 -12.61 26.15 2.67
CA GLU A 60 -11.22 26.57 2.43
C GLU A 60 -10.83 27.66 3.44
N PRO A 61 -9.64 27.62 4.03
CA PRO A 61 -9.13 28.69 4.87
C PRO A 61 -9.11 30.01 4.06
N LYS A 62 -9.65 31.10 4.64
CA LYS A 62 -9.69 32.40 3.96
C LYS A 62 -8.31 32.98 3.68
N ASP A 63 -7.29 32.56 4.43
CA ASP A 63 -5.90 32.99 4.26
C ASP A 63 -5.20 32.35 3.04
N SER A 64 -5.80 31.35 2.41
CA SER A 64 -5.25 30.77 1.18
C SER A 64 -5.34 31.74 -0.03
N GLN A 65 -6.07 32.84 0.09
CA GLN A 65 -6.16 33.88 -0.95
C GLN A 65 -5.03 34.93 -0.89
N GLY A 66 -4.26 34.98 0.21
CA GLY A 66 -3.17 35.93 0.41
C GLY A 66 -1.77 35.36 0.22
N ILE A 67 -1.63 34.05 0.15
CA ILE A 67 -0.37 33.44 -0.25
C ILE A 67 -0.27 33.60 -1.77
N GLU A 68 0.48 34.60 -2.24
CA GLU A 68 0.99 34.59 -3.62
C GLU A 68 1.63 33.24 -3.84
N ARG A 69 0.86 32.32 -4.43
CA ARG A 69 1.44 31.10 -4.95
C ARG A 69 2.49 31.57 -5.92
N VAL A 70 3.78 31.45 -5.54
CA VAL A 70 4.87 31.53 -6.51
C VAL A 70 4.66 30.32 -7.43
N SER A 71 3.67 30.45 -8.30
CA SER A 71 3.43 29.50 -9.37
C SER A 71 4.47 29.83 -10.43
N GLY A 72 5.63 29.20 -10.32
CA GLY A 72 6.57 29.15 -11.40
C GLY A 72 5.88 28.66 -12.68
N SER A 73 6.40 29.00 -13.83
CA SER A 73 5.93 28.44 -15.10
C SER A 73 5.94 26.90 -14.99
N LEU A 74 5.17 26.20 -15.82
CA LEU A 74 5.17 24.72 -15.83
C LEU A 74 6.59 24.14 -15.94
N ILE A 75 7.47 24.85 -16.65
CA ILE A 75 8.88 24.46 -16.84
C ILE A 75 9.67 24.61 -15.53
N GLU A 76 9.45 25.69 -14.79
CA GLU A 76 10.10 25.93 -13.49
C GLU A 76 9.64 24.92 -12.46
N THR A 77 8.33 24.64 -12.39
CA THR A 77 7.78 23.58 -11.53
C THR A 77 8.36 22.21 -11.87
N ALA A 78 8.40 21.85 -13.15
CA ALA A 78 9.00 20.58 -13.58
C ALA A 78 10.49 20.49 -13.22
N ARG A 79 11.22 21.61 -13.33
CA ARG A 79 12.63 21.68 -12.92
C ARG A 79 12.80 21.57 -11.40
N ALA A 80 11.94 22.21 -10.63
CA ALA A 80 11.94 22.10 -9.16
C ALA A 80 11.66 20.65 -8.71
N VAL A 81 10.65 20.02 -9.28
CA VAL A 81 10.31 18.62 -9.01
C VAL A 81 11.47 17.69 -9.39
N SER A 82 12.11 17.91 -10.55
CA SER A 82 13.24 17.07 -10.99
C SER A 82 14.45 17.16 -10.07
N LYS A 83 14.64 18.29 -9.39
CA LYS A 83 15.73 18.51 -8.42
C LYS A 83 15.42 18.02 -7.02
N ASN A 84 14.16 17.68 -6.73
CA ASN A 84 13.74 17.22 -5.42
C ASN A 84 14.15 15.76 -5.17
N ASN A 85 15.38 15.55 -4.75
CA ASN A 85 15.92 14.21 -4.51
C ASN A 85 15.13 13.46 -3.42
N ALA A 86 14.71 14.14 -2.36
CA ALA A 86 13.91 13.54 -1.28
C ALA A 86 12.60 12.94 -1.83
N PHE A 87 11.92 13.67 -2.73
CA PHE A 87 10.72 13.20 -3.40
C PHE A 87 10.99 11.94 -4.24
N TRP A 88 12.03 11.93 -5.08
CA TRP A 88 12.30 10.81 -5.96
C TRP A 88 12.69 9.54 -5.21
N ILE A 89 13.36 9.67 -4.07
CA ILE A 89 13.64 8.55 -3.17
C ILE A 89 12.34 7.95 -2.63
N VAL A 90 11.45 8.77 -2.08
CA VAL A 90 10.16 8.30 -1.54
C VAL A 90 9.28 7.72 -2.66
N PHE A 91 9.20 8.41 -3.79
CA PHE A 91 8.46 7.97 -4.98
C PHE A 91 8.89 6.57 -5.45
N SER A 92 10.20 6.37 -5.60
CA SER A 92 10.77 5.09 -6.07
C SER A 92 10.53 3.96 -5.05
N ALA A 93 10.72 4.22 -3.77
CA ALA A 93 10.49 3.26 -2.70
C ALA A 93 9.02 2.80 -2.67
N ILE A 94 8.09 3.74 -2.81
CA ILE A 94 6.65 3.48 -2.83
C ILE A 94 6.23 2.73 -4.08
N LEU A 95 6.74 3.12 -5.24
CA LEU A 95 6.46 2.44 -6.50
C LEU A 95 6.83 0.94 -6.42
N ILE A 96 7.97 0.63 -5.82
CA ILE A 96 8.44 -0.74 -5.65
C ILE A 96 7.61 -1.47 -4.58
N MET A 97 7.43 -0.87 -3.41
CA MET A 97 6.70 -1.48 -2.30
C MET A 97 5.22 -1.75 -2.66
N GLY A 98 4.57 -0.82 -3.36
CA GLY A 98 3.18 -0.99 -3.81
C GLY A 98 2.99 -2.21 -4.73
N LYS A 99 3.93 -2.46 -5.64
CA LYS A 99 3.90 -3.64 -6.52
C LYS A 99 4.04 -4.93 -5.73
N THR A 100 4.93 -4.98 -4.76
CA THR A 100 5.26 -6.18 -4.00
C THR A 100 4.13 -6.60 -3.06
N THR A 101 3.51 -5.66 -2.38
CA THR A 101 2.38 -5.92 -1.49
C THR A 101 1.16 -6.47 -2.27
N LEU A 102 0.85 -5.86 -3.42
CA LEU A 102 -0.24 -6.33 -4.28
C LEU A 102 0.05 -7.71 -4.88
N PHE A 103 1.30 -7.96 -5.26
CA PHE A 103 1.73 -9.25 -5.77
C PHE A 103 1.56 -10.34 -4.71
N PHE A 104 2.03 -10.11 -3.48
CA PHE A 104 1.85 -11.03 -2.37
C PHE A 104 0.38 -11.36 -2.12
N GLY A 105 -0.49 -10.36 -1.99
CA GLY A 105 -1.91 -10.58 -1.73
C GLY A 105 -2.61 -11.41 -2.81
N LYS A 106 -2.29 -11.16 -4.08
CA LYS A 106 -2.83 -11.97 -5.18
C LYS A 106 -2.32 -13.41 -5.17
N THR A 107 -1.02 -13.60 -5.04
CA THR A 107 -0.42 -14.94 -5.03
C THR A 107 -0.86 -15.74 -3.81
N LEU A 108 -1.07 -15.08 -2.66
CA LEU A 108 -1.54 -15.71 -1.43
C LEU A 108 -2.90 -16.40 -1.61
N ILE A 109 -3.84 -15.80 -2.37
CA ILE A 109 -5.13 -16.40 -2.70
C ILE A 109 -4.93 -17.73 -3.44
N TYR A 110 -4.07 -17.72 -4.47
CA TYR A 110 -3.79 -18.90 -5.27
C TYR A 110 -3.04 -19.97 -4.47
N TYR A 111 -2.07 -19.59 -3.69
CA TYR A 111 -1.32 -20.50 -2.82
C TYR A 111 -2.25 -21.18 -1.78
N THR A 112 -3.12 -20.41 -1.13
CA THR A 112 -4.11 -20.96 -0.17
C THR A 112 -5.06 -21.94 -0.86
N LYS A 113 -5.48 -21.64 -2.09
CA LYS A 113 -6.40 -22.48 -2.86
C LYS A 113 -5.74 -23.76 -3.38
N TYR A 114 -4.62 -23.64 -4.09
CA TYR A 114 -4.07 -24.72 -4.90
C TYR A 114 -2.92 -25.47 -4.24
N ALA A 115 -2.23 -24.85 -3.27
CA ALA A 115 -1.11 -25.47 -2.58
C ALA A 115 -1.51 -26.10 -1.24
N LEU A 116 -2.45 -25.47 -0.53
CA LEU A 116 -2.85 -25.90 0.82
C LEU A 116 -4.25 -26.54 0.85
N ASP A 117 -4.99 -26.53 -0.26
CA ASP A 117 -6.39 -27.00 -0.36
C ASP A 117 -7.34 -26.34 0.67
N LEU A 118 -7.08 -25.08 1.03
CA LEU A 118 -7.84 -24.31 2.01
C LEU A 118 -8.80 -23.33 1.32
N HIS A 119 -9.60 -23.82 0.37
CA HIS A 119 -10.54 -22.98 -0.43
C HIS A 119 -11.48 -22.13 0.43
N SER A 120 -12.06 -22.73 1.46
CA SER A 120 -13.03 -22.07 2.35
C SER A 120 -12.42 -21.02 3.27
N HIS A 121 -11.09 -20.96 3.36
CA HIS A 121 -10.35 -20.09 4.30
C HIS A 121 -9.62 -18.93 3.64
N GLN A 122 -9.73 -18.75 2.32
CA GLN A 122 -9.06 -17.67 1.58
C GLN A 122 -9.41 -16.29 2.14
N GLU A 123 -10.69 -16.07 2.43
CA GLU A 123 -11.17 -14.83 3.04
C GLU A 123 -10.56 -14.60 4.42
N THR A 124 -10.53 -15.64 5.27
CA THR A 124 -9.93 -15.57 6.61
C THR A 124 -8.45 -15.21 6.54
N VAL A 125 -7.71 -15.80 5.61
CA VAL A 125 -6.28 -15.55 5.42
C VAL A 125 -6.02 -14.09 4.98
N LEU A 126 -6.75 -13.61 3.98
CA LEU A 126 -6.64 -12.22 3.52
C LEU A 126 -7.07 -11.22 4.59
N PHE A 127 -8.18 -11.53 5.25
CA PHE A 127 -8.69 -10.72 6.35
C PHE A 127 -7.69 -10.63 7.50
N THR A 128 -7.07 -11.73 7.89
CA THR A 128 -6.07 -11.76 8.96
C THR A 128 -4.90 -10.84 8.62
N ASN A 129 -4.36 -10.90 7.39
CA ASN A 129 -3.29 -10.00 6.96
C ASN A 129 -3.72 -8.53 7.03
N GLY A 130 -4.89 -8.20 6.48
CA GLY A 130 -5.41 -6.83 6.44
C GLY A 130 -5.74 -6.25 7.82
N ILE A 131 -6.42 -7.02 8.67
CA ILE A 131 -6.80 -6.56 10.01
C ILE A 131 -5.59 -6.38 10.91
N VAL A 132 -4.61 -7.28 10.85
CA VAL A 132 -3.38 -7.14 11.63
C VAL A 132 -2.55 -5.96 11.15
N ALA A 133 -2.43 -5.75 9.84
CA ALA A 133 -1.79 -4.56 9.29
C ALA A 133 -2.48 -3.28 9.78
N PHE A 134 -3.81 -3.24 9.78
CA PHE A 134 -4.58 -2.11 10.30
C PHE A 134 -4.38 -1.90 11.81
N LEU A 135 -4.48 -2.94 12.60
CA LEU A 135 -4.30 -2.86 14.05
C LEU A 135 -2.87 -2.50 14.46
N SER A 136 -1.88 -2.76 13.61
CA SER A 136 -0.50 -2.34 13.84
C SER A 136 -0.24 -0.85 13.61
N ILE A 137 -1.18 -0.13 12.98
CA ILE A 137 -1.05 1.31 12.65
C ILE A 137 -0.73 2.18 13.89
N PRO A 138 -1.47 2.10 15.02
CA PRO A 138 -1.17 2.90 16.20
C PRO A 138 0.22 2.60 16.78
N PHE A 139 0.66 1.33 16.73
CA PHE A 139 2.00 0.95 17.14
C PHE A 139 3.06 1.63 16.25
N TRP A 140 2.93 1.57 14.93
CA TRP A 140 3.88 2.19 14.02
C TRP A 140 3.86 3.71 14.07
N TRP A 141 2.70 4.32 14.32
CA TRP A 141 2.61 5.75 14.59
C TRP A 141 3.42 6.14 15.83
N TRP A 142 3.27 5.37 16.91
CA TRP A 142 4.03 5.59 18.14
C TRP A 142 5.54 5.42 17.90
N VAL A 143 5.96 4.38 17.18
CA VAL A 143 7.37 4.16 16.80
C VAL A 143 7.89 5.33 15.98
N SER A 144 7.13 5.79 14.97
CA SER A 144 7.52 6.89 14.09
C SER A 144 7.75 8.20 14.85
N ASN A 145 6.95 8.46 15.89
CA ASN A 145 7.15 9.62 16.75
C ASN A 145 8.39 9.51 17.65
N ARG A 146 8.92 8.31 17.85
CA ARG A 146 10.11 8.07 18.70
C ARG A 146 11.42 8.07 17.92
N ILE A 147 11.45 7.40 16.79
CA ILE A 147 12.67 7.18 16.00
C ILE A 147 12.68 7.89 14.65
N GLY A 148 11.60 8.59 14.30
CA GLY A 148 11.41 9.29 13.03
C GLY A 148 10.93 8.38 11.90
N LYS A 149 10.41 8.99 10.83
CA LYS A 149 9.78 8.31 9.70
C LYS A 149 10.74 7.39 8.94
N LYS A 150 11.95 7.89 8.64
CA LYS A 150 13.01 7.13 7.97
C LYS A 150 13.34 5.84 8.70
N ASN A 151 13.70 5.94 9.99
CA ASN A 151 14.08 4.77 10.78
C ASN A 151 12.92 3.81 10.97
N THR A 152 11.69 4.30 11.09
CA THR A 152 10.49 3.46 11.16
C THR A 152 10.32 2.65 9.88
N TRP A 153 10.55 3.25 8.71
CA TRP A 153 10.53 2.51 7.45
C TRP A 153 11.57 1.40 7.41
N LEU A 154 12.80 1.70 7.82
CA LEU A 154 13.88 0.71 7.87
C LEU A 154 13.56 -0.45 8.83
N VAL A 155 13.05 -0.16 10.01
CA VAL A 155 12.69 -1.19 11.02
C VAL A 155 11.52 -2.02 10.54
N SER A 156 10.43 -1.41 10.08
CA SER A 156 9.25 -2.13 9.60
C SER A 156 9.54 -2.95 8.35
N GLY A 157 10.35 -2.41 7.43
CA GLY A 157 10.81 -3.13 6.25
C GLY A 157 11.66 -4.33 6.62
N SER A 158 12.60 -4.18 7.54
CA SER A 158 13.43 -5.30 8.05
C SER A 158 12.57 -6.39 8.70
N LEU A 159 11.57 -6.01 9.51
CA LEU A 159 10.62 -6.95 10.10
C LEU A 159 9.83 -7.70 9.02
N THR A 160 9.37 -6.98 8.00
CA THR A 160 8.64 -7.58 6.86
C THR A 160 9.52 -8.55 6.07
N MET A 161 10.80 -8.21 5.86
CA MET A 161 11.76 -9.11 5.20
C MET A 161 11.97 -10.39 6.00
N ILE A 162 12.15 -10.29 7.32
CA ILE A 162 12.27 -11.45 8.21
C ILE A 162 11.00 -12.31 8.15
N ALA A 163 9.82 -11.69 8.15
CA ALA A 163 8.55 -12.40 8.04
C ALA A 163 8.42 -13.17 6.72
N PHE A 164 8.81 -12.58 5.58
CA PHE A 164 8.85 -13.27 4.30
C PHE A 164 9.86 -14.41 4.28
N LEU A 165 11.03 -14.23 4.89
CA LEU A 165 12.05 -15.27 4.98
C LEU A 165 11.55 -16.45 5.82
N ILE A 166 10.92 -16.19 6.96
CA ILE A 166 10.30 -17.23 7.79
C ILE A 166 9.20 -17.94 6.99
N PHE A 167 8.34 -17.21 6.29
CA PHE A 167 7.29 -17.80 5.47
C PHE A 167 7.86 -18.73 4.38
N TYR A 168 8.96 -18.33 3.75
CA TYR A 168 9.63 -19.14 2.73
C TYR A 168 10.21 -20.42 3.29
N LEU A 169 10.91 -20.34 4.43
CA LEU A 169 11.63 -21.46 5.02
C LEU A 169 10.73 -22.42 5.80
N TYR A 170 9.64 -21.93 6.37
CA TYR A 170 8.77 -22.74 7.23
C TYR A 170 7.85 -23.64 6.38
N PRO A 171 7.78 -24.97 6.68
CA PRO A 171 6.86 -25.88 6.04
C PRO A 171 5.44 -25.67 6.59
N ILE A 172 4.58 -25.01 5.81
CA ILE A 172 3.19 -24.72 6.21
C ILE A 172 2.35 -25.97 5.96
N THR A 173 1.75 -26.53 7.00
CA THR A 173 0.92 -27.73 6.95
C THR A 173 -0.50 -27.51 7.47
N ALA A 174 -0.72 -26.43 8.22
CA ALA A 174 -2.00 -26.14 8.85
C ALA A 174 -2.42 -24.67 8.69
N LEU A 175 -3.73 -24.41 8.78
CA LEU A 175 -4.30 -23.07 8.65
C LEU A 175 -3.76 -22.10 9.71
N ASN A 176 -3.67 -22.53 10.96
CA ASN A 176 -3.16 -21.67 12.04
C ASN A 176 -1.71 -21.21 11.81
N GLU A 177 -0.86 -22.04 11.26
CA GLU A 177 0.52 -21.68 10.88
C GLU A 177 0.52 -20.62 9.79
N LEU A 178 -0.32 -20.79 8.76
CA LEU A 178 -0.50 -19.79 7.71
C LEU A 178 -0.99 -18.46 8.29
N LEU A 179 -2.00 -18.48 9.17
CA LEU A 179 -2.55 -17.28 9.80
C LEU A 179 -1.51 -16.53 10.63
N ILE A 180 -0.66 -17.24 11.37
CA ILE A 180 0.43 -16.62 12.15
C ILE A 180 1.44 -15.94 11.21
N LEU A 181 1.83 -16.61 10.13
CA LEU A 181 2.81 -16.07 9.18
C LEU A 181 2.27 -14.85 8.42
N VAL A 182 1.02 -14.89 7.97
CA VAL A 182 0.41 -13.72 7.30
C VAL A 182 0.15 -12.58 8.27
N ALA A 183 -0.14 -12.87 9.54
CA ALA A 183 -0.24 -11.87 10.60
C ALA A 183 1.12 -11.18 10.83
N LEU A 184 2.21 -11.93 10.89
CA LEU A 184 3.55 -11.37 11.05
C LEU A 184 3.93 -10.44 9.89
N ILE A 185 3.61 -10.83 8.65
CA ILE A 185 3.77 -9.96 7.47
C ILE A 185 2.88 -8.72 7.60
N GLY A 186 1.64 -8.89 8.07
CA GLY A 186 0.70 -7.79 8.33
C GLY A 186 1.26 -6.75 9.31
N VAL A 187 1.83 -7.20 10.43
CA VAL A 187 2.48 -6.29 11.39
C VAL A 187 3.57 -5.47 10.72
N GLY A 188 4.49 -6.12 10.00
CA GLY A 188 5.61 -5.43 9.35
C GLY A 188 5.15 -4.44 8.28
N SER A 189 4.20 -4.84 7.43
CA SER A 189 3.72 -4.02 6.31
C SER A 189 2.80 -2.86 6.72
N GLY A 190 2.21 -2.90 7.91
CA GLY A 190 1.27 -1.87 8.40
C GLY A 190 1.86 -0.47 8.52
N ALA A 191 3.17 -0.34 8.73
CA ALA A 191 3.85 0.96 8.72
C ALA A 191 3.77 1.67 7.37
N GLY A 192 3.79 0.91 6.26
CA GLY A 192 3.85 1.48 4.91
C GLY A 192 2.69 2.41 4.60
N GLY A 193 1.48 2.08 5.04
CA GLY A 193 0.29 2.91 4.82
C GLY A 193 0.36 4.29 5.47
N ILE A 194 1.00 4.40 6.65
CA ILE A 194 1.17 5.68 7.35
C ILE A 194 2.34 6.46 6.77
N LEU A 195 3.49 5.79 6.63
CA LEU A 195 4.74 6.43 6.22
C LEU A 195 4.64 7.00 4.81
N PHE A 196 3.96 6.28 3.92
CA PHE A 196 3.67 6.75 2.56
C PHE A 196 3.15 8.20 2.54
N TRP A 197 2.02 8.43 3.21
CA TRP A 197 1.36 9.73 3.16
C TRP A 197 1.99 10.77 4.09
N SER A 198 2.70 10.33 5.14
CA SER A 198 3.33 11.26 6.09
C SER A 198 4.69 11.78 5.61
N MET A 199 5.40 11.06 4.74
CA MET A 199 6.67 11.50 4.18
C MET A 199 6.52 12.44 2.99
N LEU A 200 5.36 12.44 2.32
CA LEU A 200 5.12 13.29 1.15
C LEU A 200 5.16 14.80 1.49
N PRO A 201 4.48 15.29 2.55
CA PRO A 201 4.62 16.69 2.97
C PRO A 201 6.07 17.10 3.26
N ASP A 202 6.85 16.25 3.92
CA ASP A 202 8.27 16.54 4.21
C ASP A 202 9.07 16.75 2.92
N THR A 203 8.74 16.01 1.85
CA THR A 203 9.40 16.20 0.54
C THR A 203 8.96 17.49 -0.14
N ILE A 204 7.75 17.99 0.12
CA ILE A 204 7.27 19.27 -0.40
C ILE A 204 8.06 20.41 0.26
N GLU A 205 8.13 20.39 1.60
CA GLU A 205 8.91 21.36 2.39
C GLU A 205 10.38 21.37 1.99
N TYR A 206 10.99 20.19 1.84
CA TYR A 206 12.37 20.04 1.36
C TYR A 206 12.57 20.65 -0.03
N GLY A 207 11.62 20.42 -0.95
CA GLY A 207 11.64 20.98 -2.28
C GLY A 207 11.54 22.52 -2.28
N GLU A 208 10.66 23.05 -1.45
CA GLU A 208 10.42 24.48 -1.30
C GLU A 208 11.67 25.22 -0.76
N VAL A 209 12.28 24.71 0.31
CA VAL A 209 13.52 25.27 0.87
C VAL A 209 14.66 25.25 -0.14
N ASN A 210 14.81 24.17 -0.93
CA ASN A 210 15.92 24.03 -1.86
C ASN A 210 15.73 24.76 -3.20
N THR A 211 14.49 25.04 -3.61
CA THR A 211 14.21 25.60 -4.95
C THR A 211 13.46 26.93 -4.93
N GLY A 212 12.93 27.33 -3.77
CA GLY A 212 12.03 28.49 -3.63
C GLY A 212 10.65 28.30 -4.26
N ILE A 213 10.33 27.07 -4.75
CA ILE A 213 9.07 26.78 -5.45
C ILE A 213 8.32 25.68 -4.70
N ARG A 214 7.10 26.00 -4.22
CA ARG A 214 6.19 25.03 -3.61
C ARG A 214 5.42 24.26 -4.69
N SER A 215 5.81 23.01 -4.92
CA SER A 215 5.27 22.16 -6.00
C SER A 215 4.27 21.12 -5.50
N GLU A 216 3.44 21.43 -4.51
CA GLU A 216 2.58 20.52 -3.78
C GLU A 216 1.66 19.70 -4.69
N SER A 217 0.85 20.34 -5.51
CA SER A 217 -0.10 19.67 -6.39
C SER A 217 0.57 18.74 -7.40
N SER A 218 1.75 19.11 -7.91
CA SER A 218 2.52 18.27 -8.83
C SER A 218 3.06 17.02 -8.13
N LEU A 219 3.60 17.15 -6.92
CA LEU A 219 4.14 16.02 -6.16
C LEU A 219 3.03 15.04 -5.75
N TYR A 220 1.87 15.52 -5.31
CA TYR A 220 0.69 14.67 -5.06
C TYR A 220 0.20 13.98 -6.34
N GLY A 221 0.22 14.67 -7.48
CA GLY A 221 -0.13 14.11 -8.78
C GLY A 221 0.80 12.96 -9.18
N PHE A 222 2.11 13.16 -9.12
CA PHE A 222 3.10 12.11 -9.39
C PHE A 222 2.95 10.91 -8.43
N MET A 223 2.71 11.18 -7.14
CA MET A 223 2.55 10.13 -6.15
C MET A 223 1.29 9.28 -6.40
N THR A 224 0.19 9.93 -6.75
CA THR A 224 -1.06 9.25 -7.13
C THR A 224 -0.87 8.44 -8.41
N PHE A 225 -0.16 9.00 -9.40
CA PHE A 225 0.21 8.28 -10.62
C PHE A 225 1.05 7.03 -10.31
N ALA A 226 2.08 7.15 -9.44
CA ALA A 226 2.90 6.02 -9.02
C ALA A 226 2.06 4.92 -8.38
N GLN A 227 1.15 5.28 -7.48
CA GLN A 227 0.26 4.33 -6.81
C GLN A 227 -0.64 3.59 -7.81
N LYS A 228 -1.29 4.31 -8.73
CA LYS A 228 -2.16 3.72 -9.76
C LYS A 228 -1.37 2.84 -10.75
N SER A 229 -0.21 3.31 -11.18
CA SER A 229 0.67 2.54 -12.06
C SER A 229 1.20 1.27 -11.40
N SER A 230 1.49 1.31 -10.08
CA SER A 230 1.90 0.13 -9.32
C SER A 230 0.84 -0.97 -9.34
N ILE A 231 -0.45 -0.61 -9.23
CA ILE A 231 -1.56 -1.56 -9.28
C ILE A 231 -1.63 -2.25 -10.66
N ALA A 232 -1.56 -1.47 -11.73
CA ALA A 232 -1.63 -1.99 -13.09
C ALA A 232 -0.43 -2.91 -13.42
N LEU A 233 0.78 -2.46 -13.08
CA LEU A 233 2.01 -3.23 -13.29
C LEU A 233 2.03 -4.52 -12.46
N ALA A 234 1.60 -4.48 -11.21
CA ALA A 234 1.52 -5.66 -10.36
C ALA A 234 0.56 -6.71 -10.94
N ALA A 235 -0.57 -6.28 -11.52
CA ALA A 235 -1.51 -7.20 -12.16
C ALA A 235 -0.92 -7.87 -13.41
N SER A 236 -0.22 -7.10 -14.25
CA SER A 236 0.44 -7.62 -15.45
C SER A 236 1.59 -8.59 -15.12
N ILE A 237 2.45 -8.20 -14.17
CA ILE A 237 3.56 -9.05 -13.71
C ILE A 237 3.01 -10.35 -13.10
N PHE A 238 1.95 -10.28 -12.29
CA PHE A 238 1.33 -11.44 -11.67
C PHE A 238 0.86 -12.46 -12.72
N THR A 239 0.12 -12.02 -13.74
CA THR A 239 -0.38 -12.89 -14.81
C THR A 239 0.77 -13.52 -15.59
N PHE A 240 1.78 -12.73 -15.95
CA PHE A 240 2.97 -13.23 -16.66
C PHE A 240 3.72 -14.29 -15.84
N VAL A 241 3.95 -14.03 -14.54
CA VAL A 241 4.67 -14.95 -13.66
C VAL A 241 3.88 -16.25 -13.45
N LEU A 242 2.56 -16.20 -13.28
CA LEU A 242 1.73 -17.41 -13.20
C LEU A 242 1.84 -18.28 -14.47
N SER A 243 1.77 -17.65 -15.64
CA SER A 243 1.97 -18.37 -16.91
C SER A 243 3.36 -19.00 -17.02
N PHE A 244 4.40 -18.28 -16.54
CA PHE A 244 5.79 -18.74 -16.61
C PHE A 244 6.06 -19.97 -15.72
N ILE A 245 5.40 -20.09 -14.56
CA ILE A 245 5.53 -21.25 -13.68
C ILE A 245 4.63 -22.44 -14.05
N GLY A 246 3.92 -22.35 -15.19
CA GLY A 246 3.05 -23.41 -15.66
C GLY A 246 1.75 -23.55 -14.85
N PHE A 247 1.25 -22.47 -14.26
CA PHE A 247 -0.02 -22.50 -13.54
C PHE A 247 -1.21 -22.70 -14.49
N GLU A 248 -2.04 -23.69 -14.22
CA GLU A 248 -3.29 -23.94 -14.92
C GLU A 248 -4.50 -23.72 -13.99
N ALA A 249 -5.39 -22.83 -14.38
CA ALA A 249 -6.56 -22.50 -13.57
C ALA A 249 -7.57 -23.68 -13.47
N ASN A 250 -8.09 -23.88 -12.25
CA ASN A 250 -9.10 -24.91 -11.95
C ASN A 250 -8.65 -26.35 -12.19
N GLN A 251 -7.34 -26.60 -12.16
CA GLN A 251 -6.74 -27.92 -12.25
C GLN A 251 -5.85 -28.18 -11.03
N PRO A 252 -5.63 -29.46 -10.62
CA PRO A 252 -4.60 -29.80 -9.66
C PRO A 252 -3.24 -29.35 -10.18
N GLN A 253 -2.45 -28.71 -9.34
CA GLN A 253 -1.14 -28.20 -9.69
C GLN A 253 -0.06 -29.25 -9.42
N THR A 254 1.01 -29.23 -10.21
CA THR A 254 2.17 -30.08 -9.95
C THR A 254 2.92 -29.61 -8.71
N GLU A 255 3.68 -30.49 -8.05
CA GLU A 255 4.51 -30.10 -6.89
C GLU A 255 5.51 -29.00 -7.25
N GLU A 256 6.06 -29.01 -8.46
CA GLU A 256 6.96 -27.99 -8.97
C GLU A 256 6.26 -26.63 -9.08
N THR A 257 5.02 -26.59 -9.62
CA THR A 257 4.21 -25.36 -9.70
C THR A 257 3.87 -24.83 -8.30
N VAL A 258 3.51 -25.70 -7.36
CA VAL A 258 3.22 -25.33 -5.96
C VAL A 258 4.45 -24.72 -5.29
N GLN A 259 5.61 -25.35 -5.43
CA GLN A 259 6.86 -24.85 -4.87
C GLN A 259 7.27 -23.51 -5.53
N SER A 260 7.08 -23.39 -6.83
CA SER A 260 7.31 -22.14 -7.56
C SER A 260 6.38 -21.04 -7.09
N MET A 261 5.09 -21.33 -6.84
CA MET A 261 4.15 -20.36 -6.25
C MET A 261 4.64 -19.84 -4.90
N LYS A 262 5.08 -20.73 -3.99
CA LYS A 262 5.62 -20.33 -2.69
C LYS A 262 6.84 -19.43 -2.86
N THR A 263 7.74 -19.82 -3.75
CA THR A 263 8.98 -19.09 -4.04
C THR A 263 8.71 -17.68 -4.55
N ILE A 264 7.88 -17.53 -5.58
CA ILE A 264 7.58 -16.22 -6.15
C ILE A 264 6.77 -15.33 -5.20
N MET A 265 5.84 -15.92 -4.43
CA MET A 265 5.01 -15.22 -3.46
C MET A 265 5.84 -14.59 -2.34
N THR A 266 6.97 -15.20 -2.00
CA THR A 266 7.81 -14.75 -0.89
C THR A 266 9.05 -13.98 -1.35
N LEU A 267 9.78 -14.50 -2.36
CA LEU A 267 11.04 -13.88 -2.79
C LEU A 267 10.83 -12.58 -3.57
N ILE A 268 9.79 -12.48 -4.41
CA ILE A 268 9.51 -11.23 -5.14
C ILE A 268 9.20 -10.08 -4.17
N PRO A 269 8.27 -10.24 -3.19
CA PRO A 269 8.04 -9.23 -2.18
C PRO A 269 9.27 -8.96 -1.28
N LEU A 270 9.99 -10.00 -0.88
CA LEU A 270 11.21 -9.86 -0.08
C LEU A 270 12.23 -8.94 -0.78
N LEU A 271 12.52 -9.20 -2.06
CA LEU A 271 13.43 -8.39 -2.85
C LEU A 271 12.93 -6.95 -3.05
N GLY A 272 11.62 -6.79 -3.25
CA GLY A 272 11.02 -5.47 -3.38
C GLY A 272 11.09 -4.66 -2.08
N VAL A 273 10.79 -5.28 -0.94
CA VAL A 273 10.93 -4.63 0.38
C VAL A 273 12.39 -4.30 0.65
N ALA A 274 13.33 -5.22 0.37
CA ALA A 274 14.77 -4.99 0.50
C ALA A 274 15.22 -3.79 -0.34
N THR A 275 14.80 -3.73 -1.60
CA THR A 275 15.11 -2.61 -2.49
C THR A 275 14.52 -1.30 -1.96
N SER A 276 13.27 -1.31 -1.47
CA SER A 276 12.64 -0.14 -0.86
C SER A 276 13.40 0.35 0.38
N VAL A 277 13.85 -0.58 1.25
CA VAL A 277 14.67 -0.26 2.43
C VAL A 277 16.00 0.38 2.02
N LEU A 278 16.69 -0.17 1.02
CA LEU A 278 17.95 0.40 0.50
C LEU A 278 17.77 1.80 -0.10
N ILE A 279 16.65 2.04 -0.78
CA ILE A 279 16.32 3.35 -1.34
C ILE A 279 16.05 4.35 -0.21
N ILE A 280 15.22 4.01 0.78
CA ILE A 280 14.89 4.89 1.91
C ILE A 280 16.10 5.12 2.83
N TYR A 281 17.05 4.21 2.88
CA TYR A 281 18.30 4.46 3.59
C TYR A 281 19.01 5.73 3.09
N GLN A 282 18.86 6.08 1.82
CA GLN A 282 19.40 7.29 1.20
C GLN A 282 18.54 8.54 1.43
N TYR A 283 17.37 8.42 2.07
CA TYR A 283 16.45 9.55 2.32
C TYR A 283 17.12 10.61 3.19
N PRO A 284 17.20 11.88 2.72
CA PRO A 284 17.97 12.91 3.40
C PRO A 284 17.29 13.51 4.63
N ILE A 285 15.96 13.35 4.77
CA ILE A 285 15.19 13.99 5.84
C ILE A 285 15.06 13.03 7.02
N ASP A 286 15.87 13.24 8.05
CA ASP A 286 15.67 12.67 9.36
C ASP A 286 14.88 13.64 10.27
N SER A 287 14.68 13.28 11.55
CA SER A 287 13.92 14.10 12.48
C SER A 287 14.59 15.45 12.77
N ARG A 288 15.92 15.54 12.66
CA ARG A 288 16.67 16.77 12.86
C ARG A 288 16.51 17.70 11.64
N VAL A 289 16.77 17.16 10.44
CA VAL A 289 16.63 17.90 9.19
C VAL A 289 15.20 18.40 9.01
N HIS A 290 14.19 17.59 9.35
CA HIS A 290 12.79 18.02 9.30
C HIS A 290 12.51 19.24 10.18
N LYS A 291 13.08 19.26 11.40
CA LYS A 291 12.92 20.42 12.30
C LYS A 291 13.61 21.67 11.73
N GLU A 292 14.84 21.54 11.22
CA GLU A 292 15.57 22.62 10.57
C GLU A 292 14.84 23.19 9.34
N LEU A 293 14.16 22.33 8.55
CA LEU A 293 13.32 22.74 7.42
C LEU A 293 12.15 23.61 7.88
N LEU A 294 11.43 23.19 8.93
CA LEU A 294 10.29 23.95 9.45
C LEU A 294 10.73 25.32 9.99
N GLU A 295 11.83 25.37 10.75
CA GLU A 295 12.37 26.62 11.27
C GLU A 295 12.75 27.57 10.10
N SER A 296 13.37 27.07 9.04
CA SER A 296 13.72 27.91 7.85
C SER A 296 12.53 28.44 7.09
N LEU A 297 11.38 27.74 7.09
CA LEU A 297 10.13 28.19 6.44
C LEU A 297 9.34 29.19 7.30
N GLU A 298 9.58 29.22 8.63
CA GLU A 298 8.95 30.20 9.53
C GLU A 298 9.71 31.56 9.51
N GLU A 299 11.01 31.55 9.18
CA GLU A 299 11.85 32.76 9.12
C GLU A 299 11.80 33.48 7.75
N GLY A 300 11.34 32.85 6.70
CA GLY A 300 11.26 33.39 5.32
C GLY A 300 9.87 33.85 4.93
#